data_e5a45cc8c2217011b43fc3328cc6790b
#
_entry.id   e5a45cc8c2217011b43fc3328cc6790b
#
_cell.length_a   1.000
_cell.length_b   1.000
_cell.length_c   1.000
_cell.angle_alpha   90.00
_cell.angle_beta   90.00
_cell.angle_gamma   90.00
#
_symmetry.space_group_name_H-M   'P 1'
#
loop_
_entity.id
_entity.type
_entity.pdbx_description
1 polymer ?
#
loop_
_entity_poly.entity_id
_entity_poly.type
_entity_poly.pdbx_seq_one_letter_code
_entity_poly.pdbx_strand_id
1 'polypeptide(L)'
;MKTVYIDPENYHYHEMTVAGLKRQLPVCRVNDSLYIAGFVIFGDVELTVRSACELCKMVPEHDVLITAEAKGIPLVHEMARQLGENRYILARKAPKLYMKEPISFEVQSITTAKRQALYLVKSDA
;
A
#
# COMPACT_ATOMS: atom_id res chain seq x y z
N MET A 1 12.45 -4.71 -9.87
CA MET A 1 11.40 -5.77 -10.01
C MET A 1 11.97 -6.90 -10.84
N LYS A 2 11.78 -8.14 -10.40
CA LYS A 2 12.23 -9.33 -11.13
C LYS A 2 11.13 -9.80 -12.08
N THR A 3 11.47 -9.97 -13.36
CA THR A 3 10.55 -10.54 -14.37
C THR A 3 10.73 -12.05 -14.41
N VAL A 4 9.62 -12.76 -14.34
CA VAL A 4 9.56 -14.21 -14.45
C VAL A 4 8.59 -14.57 -15.56
N TYR A 5 8.98 -15.50 -16.44
CA TYR A 5 8.09 -16.02 -17.47
C TYR A 5 7.23 -17.12 -16.89
N ILE A 6 5.91 -17.03 -17.09
CA ILE A 6 4.93 -17.99 -16.58
C ILE A 6 4.06 -18.52 -17.71
N ASP A 7 3.47 -19.70 -17.49
CA ASP A 7 2.36 -20.22 -18.29
C ASP A 7 1.05 -19.80 -17.59
N PRO A 8 0.30 -18.82 -18.14
CA PRO A 8 -0.89 -18.28 -17.48
C PRO A 8 -2.03 -19.29 -17.34
N GLU A 9 -2.03 -20.38 -18.13
CA GLU A 9 -3.05 -21.43 -18.00
C GLU A 9 -2.82 -22.33 -16.79
N ASN A 10 -1.57 -22.47 -16.32
CA ASN A 10 -1.18 -23.38 -15.25
C ASN A 10 -0.62 -22.66 -14.01
N TYR A 11 -0.38 -21.37 -14.07
CA TYR A 11 0.18 -20.59 -12.96
C TYR A 11 -0.83 -19.56 -12.44
N HIS A 12 -1.67 -19.99 -11.50
CA HIS A 12 -2.78 -19.17 -10.98
C HIS A 12 -2.47 -18.47 -9.68
N TYR A 13 -1.52 -18.99 -8.91
CA TYR A 13 -1.10 -18.45 -7.62
C TYR A 13 0.42 -18.41 -7.52
N HIS A 14 0.91 -17.37 -6.91
CA HIS A 14 2.32 -17.22 -6.56
C HIS A 14 2.46 -17.30 -5.04
N GLU A 15 3.23 -18.27 -4.56
CA GLU A 15 3.53 -18.35 -3.14
C GLU A 15 4.59 -17.34 -2.76
N MET A 16 4.35 -16.59 -1.71
CA MET A 16 5.27 -15.60 -1.19
C MET A 16 5.30 -15.64 0.33
N THR A 17 6.49 -15.47 0.89
CA THR A 17 6.66 -15.32 2.33
C THR A 17 6.87 -13.85 2.65
N VAL A 18 6.00 -13.29 3.48
CA VAL A 18 6.04 -11.90 3.92
C VAL A 18 6.01 -11.85 5.44
N ALA A 19 6.98 -11.20 6.05
CA ALA A 19 7.09 -11.11 7.51
C ALA A 19 7.00 -12.48 8.22
N GLY A 20 7.58 -13.52 7.61
CA GLY A 20 7.55 -14.89 8.11
C GLY A 20 6.25 -15.66 7.83
N LEU A 21 5.28 -15.07 7.17
CA LEU A 21 4.00 -15.69 6.84
C LEU A 21 3.94 -16.08 5.36
N LYS A 22 3.51 -17.31 5.09
CA LYS A 22 3.28 -17.76 3.72
C LYS A 22 1.90 -17.34 3.25
N ARG A 23 1.83 -16.77 2.04
CA ARG A 23 0.58 -16.36 1.39
C ARG A 23 0.57 -16.78 -0.07
N GLN A 24 -0.60 -17.13 -0.57
CA GLN A 24 -0.85 -17.45 -1.97
C GLN A 24 -1.44 -16.20 -2.65
N LEU A 25 -0.67 -15.57 -3.52
CA LEU A 25 -1.11 -14.38 -4.22
C LEU A 25 -1.75 -14.77 -5.56
N PRO A 26 -2.96 -14.30 -5.87
CA PRO A 26 -3.57 -14.58 -7.16
C PRO A 26 -2.77 -13.93 -8.29
N VAL A 27 -2.59 -14.67 -9.38
CA VAL A 27 -1.94 -14.14 -10.59
C VAL A 27 -3.01 -13.45 -11.43
N CYS A 28 -2.85 -12.15 -11.63
CA CYS A 28 -3.83 -11.29 -12.27
C CYS A 28 -3.26 -10.74 -13.58
N ARG A 29 -4.07 -10.83 -14.65
CA ARG A 29 -3.70 -10.28 -15.95
C ARG A 29 -3.83 -8.76 -15.96
N VAL A 30 -2.79 -8.07 -16.40
CA VAL A 30 -2.79 -6.62 -16.59
C VAL A 30 -3.05 -6.28 -18.06
N ASN A 31 -2.35 -6.98 -18.96
CA ASN A 31 -2.52 -6.85 -20.42
C ASN A 31 -2.11 -8.16 -21.11
N ASP A 32 -1.99 -8.16 -22.43
CA ASP A 32 -1.71 -9.37 -23.20
C ASP A 32 -0.35 -10.02 -22.90
N SER A 33 0.60 -9.27 -22.37
CA SER A 33 1.97 -9.73 -22.11
C SER A 33 2.40 -9.65 -20.65
N LEU A 34 1.56 -9.09 -19.78
CA LEU A 34 1.93 -8.83 -18.39
C LEU A 34 0.90 -9.38 -17.40
N TYR A 35 1.39 -10.15 -16.46
CA TYR A 35 0.66 -10.60 -15.28
C TYR A 35 1.35 -10.10 -14.02
N ILE A 36 0.60 -9.89 -12.97
CA ILE A 36 1.13 -9.53 -11.65
C ILE A 36 0.57 -10.49 -10.59
N ALA A 37 1.35 -10.72 -9.55
CA ALA A 37 0.86 -11.34 -8.34
C ALA A 37 0.12 -10.28 -7.51
N GLY A 38 -1.18 -10.45 -7.35
CA GLY A 38 -2.02 -9.48 -6.64
C GLY A 38 -1.81 -9.55 -5.15
N PHE A 39 -1.14 -8.55 -4.59
CA PHE A 39 -0.95 -8.44 -3.15
C PHE A 39 -2.01 -7.53 -2.54
N VAL A 40 -2.89 -8.11 -1.73
CA VAL A 40 -3.95 -7.38 -1.03
C VAL A 40 -3.86 -7.67 0.45
N ILE A 41 -3.53 -6.64 1.23
CA ILE A 41 -3.38 -6.75 2.69
C ILE A 41 -4.71 -6.61 3.43
N PHE A 42 -5.74 -6.05 2.79
CA PHE A 42 -7.04 -5.83 3.40
C PHE A 42 -7.66 -7.13 3.92
N GLY A 43 -8.10 -7.10 5.15
CA GLY A 43 -8.73 -8.25 5.80
C GLY A 43 -7.75 -9.25 6.42
N ASP A 44 -6.46 -9.16 6.11
CA ASP A 44 -5.45 -10.02 6.69
C ASP A 44 -4.79 -9.34 7.90
N VAL A 45 -5.38 -9.53 9.05
CA VAL A 45 -4.94 -8.89 10.31
C VAL A 45 -3.56 -9.40 10.72
N GLU A 46 -3.34 -10.70 10.68
CA GLU A 46 -2.07 -11.30 11.07
C GLU A 46 -0.92 -10.77 10.20
N LEU A 47 -1.12 -10.74 8.88
CA LEU A 47 -0.13 -10.21 7.96
C LEU A 47 0.14 -8.72 8.21
N THR A 48 -0.90 -7.95 8.46
CA THR A 48 -0.78 -6.51 8.77
C THR A 48 0.05 -6.28 10.02
N VAL A 49 -0.25 -6.97 11.09
CA VAL A 49 0.47 -6.84 12.37
C VAL A 49 1.93 -7.25 12.24
N ARG A 50 2.20 -8.37 11.58
CA ARG A 50 3.56 -8.89 11.40
C ARG A 50 4.38 -8.01 10.47
N SER A 51 3.80 -7.56 9.37
CA SER A 51 4.47 -6.64 8.44
C SER A 51 4.78 -5.31 9.10
N ALA A 52 3.85 -4.76 9.87
CA ALA A 52 4.07 -3.53 10.63
C ALA A 52 5.22 -3.69 11.63
N CYS A 53 5.27 -4.81 12.33
CA CYS A 53 6.35 -5.11 13.27
C CYS A 53 7.73 -5.09 12.59
N GLU A 54 7.87 -5.75 11.46
CA GLU A 54 9.12 -5.77 10.71
C GLU A 54 9.50 -4.39 10.17
N LEU A 55 8.54 -3.65 9.64
CA LEU A 55 8.78 -2.30 9.12
C LEU A 55 9.15 -1.31 10.23
N CYS A 56 8.55 -1.41 11.40
CA CYS A 56 8.88 -0.56 12.55
C CYS A 56 10.34 -0.69 13.00
N LYS A 57 10.96 -1.85 12.77
CA LYS A 57 12.39 -2.07 13.07
C LYS A 57 13.31 -1.30 12.13
N MET A 58 12.82 -0.94 10.94
CA MET A 58 13.60 -0.31 9.87
C MET A 58 13.26 1.16 9.64
N VAL A 59 12.14 1.64 10.21
CA VAL A 59 11.70 3.00 9.98
C VAL A 59 12.70 3.98 10.60
N PRO A 60 13.18 4.99 9.83
CA PRO A 60 14.08 5.98 10.37
C PRO A 60 13.39 6.95 11.33
N GLU A 61 14.17 7.79 11.97
CA GLU A 61 13.63 8.92 12.74
C GLU A 61 12.75 9.78 11.83
N HIS A 62 11.56 10.14 12.32
CA HIS A 62 10.55 10.85 11.57
C HIS A 62 9.63 11.64 12.50
N ASP A 63 8.94 12.63 11.96
CA ASP A 63 7.95 13.41 12.71
C ASP A 63 6.58 12.73 12.68
N VAL A 64 6.21 12.14 11.54
CA VAL A 64 4.90 11.52 11.35
C VAL A 64 4.95 10.52 10.18
N LEU A 65 4.17 9.47 10.27
CA LEU A 65 3.98 8.52 9.16
C LEU A 65 2.95 9.05 8.17
N ILE A 66 3.12 8.73 6.91
CA ILE A 66 2.20 9.09 5.84
C ILE A 66 1.93 7.90 4.93
N THR A 67 0.71 7.78 4.46
CA THR A 67 0.34 6.83 3.40
C THR A 67 -0.67 7.42 2.44
N ALA A 68 -0.71 6.89 1.23
CA ALA A 68 -1.77 7.19 0.26
C ALA A 68 -2.92 6.18 0.37
N GLU A 69 -4.14 6.58 -0.01
CA GLU A 69 -5.25 5.64 -0.18
C GLU A 69 -4.87 4.55 -1.19
N ALA A 70 -5.24 3.28 -1.00
CA ALA A 70 -6.04 2.86 0.13
C ALA A 70 -5.36 1.72 0.91
N LYS A 71 -4.55 0.89 0.24
CA LYS A 71 -4.05 -0.37 0.82
C LYS A 71 -3.03 -0.16 1.93
N GLY A 72 -2.34 0.97 1.96
CA GLY A 72 -1.40 1.32 3.02
C GLY A 72 -2.05 1.74 4.34
N ILE A 73 -3.35 2.02 4.34
CA ILE A 73 -4.03 2.55 5.53
C ILE A 73 -3.93 1.62 6.73
N PRO A 74 -4.36 0.34 6.65
CA PRO A 74 -4.27 -0.55 7.81
C PRO A 74 -2.83 -0.78 8.25
N LEU A 75 -1.89 -0.86 7.32
CA LEU A 75 -0.48 -1.07 7.63
C LEU A 75 0.11 0.11 8.41
N VAL A 76 -0.10 1.33 7.93
CA VAL A 76 0.43 2.54 8.58
C VAL A 76 -0.27 2.81 9.90
N HIS A 77 -1.57 2.55 10.00
CA HIS A 77 -2.28 2.61 11.27
C HIS A 77 -1.64 1.68 12.32
N GLU A 78 -1.39 0.43 11.94
CA GLU A 78 -0.77 -0.55 12.83
C GLU A 78 0.67 -0.19 13.19
N MET A 79 1.45 0.35 12.23
CA MET A 79 2.79 0.86 12.51
C MET A 79 2.76 2.00 13.53
N ALA A 80 1.88 2.98 13.36
CA ALA A 80 1.73 4.07 14.30
C ALA A 80 1.36 3.54 15.70
N ARG A 81 0.42 2.60 15.76
CA ARG A 81 0.04 1.96 17.04
C ARG A 81 1.24 1.29 17.72
N GLN A 82 2.02 0.51 17.00
CA GLN A 82 3.19 -0.19 17.55
C GLN A 82 4.30 0.78 17.97
N LEU A 83 4.48 1.88 17.25
CA LEU A 83 5.45 2.92 17.59
C LEU A 83 4.99 3.85 18.73
N GLY A 84 3.75 3.72 19.19
CA GLY A 84 3.18 4.62 20.21
C GLY A 84 2.82 6.00 19.69
N GLU A 85 2.68 6.15 18.38
CA GLU A 85 2.27 7.40 17.74
C GLU A 85 0.75 7.50 17.67
N ASN A 86 0.21 8.69 17.90
CA ASN A 86 -1.24 8.91 18.00
C ASN A 86 -1.87 9.44 16.72
N ARG A 87 -1.09 9.62 15.66
CA ARG A 87 -1.58 10.07 14.36
C ARG A 87 -0.70 9.59 13.22
N TYR A 88 -1.28 9.54 12.06
CA TYR A 88 -0.58 9.43 10.77
C TYR A 88 -1.32 10.32 9.75
N ILE A 89 -0.69 10.62 8.64
CA ILE A 89 -1.27 11.42 7.57
C ILE A 89 -1.74 10.52 6.44
N LEU A 90 -2.93 10.82 5.93
CA LEU A 90 -3.51 10.10 4.79
C LEU A 90 -3.64 11.04 3.59
N ALA A 91 -2.90 10.73 2.52
CA ALA A 91 -3.07 11.39 1.24
C ALA A 91 -4.28 10.77 0.52
N ARG A 92 -5.32 11.58 0.29
CA ARG A 92 -6.59 11.14 -0.29
C ARG A 92 -6.56 11.23 -1.81
N LYS A 93 -7.32 10.36 -2.48
CA LYS A 93 -7.45 10.34 -3.95
C LYS A 93 -8.36 11.42 -4.49
N ALA A 94 -9.16 12.05 -3.64
CA ALA A 94 -10.03 13.16 -3.97
C ALA A 94 -10.11 14.12 -2.80
N PRO A 95 -10.31 15.44 -3.04
CA PRO A 95 -10.52 16.37 -1.94
C PRO A 95 -11.82 16.03 -1.22
N LYS A 96 -11.81 16.16 0.09
CA LYS A 96 -12.96 15.89 0.95
C LYS A 96 -13.46 17.20 1.58
N LEU A 97 -14.74 17.25 1.92
CA LEU A 97 -15.36 18.47 2.46
C LEU A 97 -14.69 18.98 3.74
N TYR A 98 -14.14 18.09 4.55
CA TYR A 98 -13.43 18.47 5.79
C TYR A 98 -12.01 18.98 5.54
N MET A 99 -11.47 18.84 4.32
CA MET A 99 -10.11 19.29 4.03
C MET A 99 -10.09 20.80 3.79
N LYS A 100 -9.37 21.51 4.64
CA LYS A 100 -9.13 22.94 4.49
C LYS A 100 -7.84 23.15 3.70
N GLU A 101 -7.91 24.01 2.67
CA GLU A 101 -6.76 24.32 1.80
C GLU A 101 -6.02 23.06 1.33
N PRO A 102 -6.68 22.13 0.59
CA PRO A 102 -6.01 20.91 0.16
C PRO A 102 -4.88 21.22 -0.81
N ILE A 103 -3.74 20.56 -0.60
CA ILE A 103 -2.62 20.55 -1.53
C ILE A 103 -2.74 19.30 -2.38
N SER A 104 -2.53 19.42 -3.69
CA SER A 104 -2.62 18.29 -4.61
C SER A 104 -1.34 18.07 -5.39
N PHE A 105 -1.08 16.83 -5.77
CA PHE A 105 -0.03 16.44 -6.70
C PHE A 105 -0.50 15.26 -7.55
N GLU A 106 -0.07 15.23 -8.80
CA GLU A 106 -0.47 14.19 -9.74
C GLU A 106 0.42 12.95 -9.63
N VAL A 107 -0.20 11.78 -9.71
CA VAL A 107 0.47 10.48 -9.71
C VAL A 107 -0.15 9.56 -10.76
N GLN A 108 0.63 8.59 -11.25
CA GLN A 108 0.16 7.57 -12.16
C GLN A 108 0.50 6.19 -11.61
N SER A 109 -0.52 5.35 -11.47
CA SER A 109 -0.35 3.95 -11.05
C SER A 109 -0.07 3.05 -12.25
N ILE A 110 0.69 1.97 -12.04
CA ILE A 110 0.92 0.94 -13.06
C ILE A 110 -0.34 0.14 -13.41
N THR A 111 -1.33 0.12 -12.52
CA THR A 111 -2.57 -0.64 -12.68
C THR A 111 -3.76 0.21 -13.14
N THR A 112 -3.58 1.53 -13.22
CA THR A 112 -4.64 2.48 -13.59
C THR A 112 -4.16 3.33 -14.76
N ALA A 113 -4.91 3.34 -15.85
CA ALA A 113 -4.57 4.11 -17.06
C ALA A 113 -4.72 5.63 -16.88
N LYS A 114 -5.60 6.07 -15.97
CA LYS A 114 -5.83 7.49 -15.69
C LYS A 114 -4.79 8.03 -14.71
N ARG A 115 -4.35 9.26 -14.94
CA ARG A 115 -3.64 10.03 -13.92
C ARG A 115 -4.55 10.25 -12.73
N GLN A 116 -4.01 10.07 -11.54
CA GLN A 116 -4.68 10.32 -10.27
C GLN A 116 -4.00 11.48 -9.56
N ALA A 117 -4.76 12.21 -8.74
CA ALA A 117 -4.20 13.21 -7.84
C ALA A 117 -4.29 12.70 -6.40
N LEU A 118 -3.32 13.09 -5.59
CA LEU A 118 -3.35 12.88 -4.14
C LEU A 118 -3.49 14.22 -3.46
N TYR A 119 -4.24 14.26 -2.38
CA TYR A 119 -4.62 15.47 -1.66
C TYR A 119 -4.23 15.35 -0.19
N LEU A 120 -3.57 16.38 0.31
CA LEU A 120 -3.24 16.56 1.72
C LEU A 120 -3.88 17.84 2.22
N VAL A 121 -4.19 17.89 3.51
CA VAL A 121 -4.49 19.15 4.18
C VAL A 121 -3.19 19.95 4.32
N LYS A 122 -3.22 21.25 4.01
CA LYS A 122 -2.02 22.11 4.04
C LYS A 122 -1.33 22.10 5.40
N SER A 123 -2.09 22.03 6.48
CA SER A 123 -1.55 21.95 7.84
C SER A 123 -0.77 20.67 8.13
N ASP A 124 -0.93 19.63 7.28
CA ASP A 124 -0.23 18.35 7.43
C ASP A 124 1.03 18.28 6.53
N ALA A 125 1.17 19.23 5.63
CA ALA A 125 2.28 19.24 4.68
C ALA A 125 3.62 19.71 5.30
#